data_6b5c4befec84f12c106365777f6429a5
#
_entry.id   6b5c4befec84f12c106365777f6429a5
#
_cell.length_a   1.000
_cell.length_b   1.000
_cell.length_c   1.000
_cell.angle_alpha   90.00
_cell.angle_beta   90.00
_cell.angle_gamma   90.00
#
_symmetry.space_group_name_H-M   'P 1'
#
loop_
_entity.id
_entity.type
_entity.pdbx_description
1 polymer ?
#
loop_
_entity_poly.entity_id
_entity_poly.type
_entity_poly.pdbx_seq_one_letter_code
_entity_poly.pdbx_strand_id
1 'polypeptide(L)'
;MGEDPTAQGIDINIAGNSRGSPSSYFSPYKNPNLKDGPKGEYLTDRLTDEAIIILEKFKDDPFFMYFPFYSIHTPLQGRKDLKKKYLNNKLVHADYAAMIECLDENIGRLMAALDELGLRDNTILLFSSDNGGIRKLSKQDPWRAGKGSYYEGGIRVPITVRWPGVVEPGSTCTEPVTGLDFYPTFLDAIGSSPSPGKILDGRSILPLLTGKGSFPKDRTLYWHFPVYLQNYAGEEDQSRDAKFRTRPGTVLRKGKWKLHEYFEDGALLLYDLENDPGETHNLAQEKPKKLQALKEDMYAWRKRTDSPVPSKRNPKYIPQKISTR
;
A
#
# COMPACT_ATOMS: atom_id res chain seq x y z
N MET A 1 -11.03 11.25 22.20
CA MET A 1 -10.01 12.11 21.61
C MET A 1 -10.14 12.00 20.11
N GLY A 2 -10.13 13.14 19.44
CA GLY A 2 -10.59 13.24 18.06
C GLY A 2 -9.82 12.38 17.08
N GLU A 3 -10.53 11.48 16.44
CA GLU A 3 -10.08 10.70 15.29
C GLU A 3 -10.05 11.54 13.99
N ASP A 4 -10.50 12.80 14.08
CA ASP A 4 -10.54 13.71 12.93
C ASP A 4 -9.13 14.23 12.63
N PRO A 5 -8.68 14.23 11.38
CA PRO A 5 -7.40 14.78 10.97
C PRO A 5 -7.15 16.22 11.43
N THR A 6 -8.20 17.03 11.55
CA THR A 6 -8.06 18.41 12.04
C THR A 6 -7.63 18.51 13.49
N ALA A 7 -7.87 17.48 14.30
CA ALA A 7 -7.32 17.37 15.65
C ALA A 7 -5.84 16.95 15.70
N GLN A 8 -5.26 16.62 14.54
CA GLN A 8 -3.88 16.13 14.40
C GLN A 8 -2.97 17.08 13.58
N GLY A 9 -3.39 18.33 13.39
CA GLY A 9 -2.60 19.35 12.70
C GLY A 9 -2.87 19.48 11.19
N ILE A 10 -3.93 18.87 10.69
CA ILE A 10 -4.45 19.09 9.33
C ILE A 10 -5.50 20.21 9.40
N ASP A 11 -5.41 21.24 8.56
CA ASP A 11 -6.32 22.39 8.59
C ASP A 11 -7.69 22.08 7.98
N ILE A 12 -7.75 21.23 6.96
CA ILE A 12 -8.97 20.95 6.19
C ILE A 12 -9.15 19.45 6.04
N ASN A 13 -10.32 18.93 6.42
CA ASN A 13 -10.73 17.56 6.19
C ASN A 13 -11.98 17.54 5.29
N ILE A 14 -11.88 16.91 4.11
CA ILE A 14 -12.99 16.68 3.19
C ILE A 14 -13.18 15.18 3.02
N ALA A 15 -14.35 14.67 3.34
CA ALA A 15 -14.73 13.25 3.25
C ALA A 15 -13.95 12.28 4.14
N GLY A 16 -12.86 12.69 4.78
CA GLY A 16 -12.08 11.83 5.68
C GLY A 16 -12.89 11.43 6.92
N ASN A 17 -12.93 10.15 7.23
CA ASN A 17 -13.61 9.59 8.41
C ASN A 17 -13.01 8.21 8.76
N SER A 18 -13.48 7.59 9.85
CA SER A 18 -12.97 6.30 10.34
C SER A 18 -13.33 5.07 9.48
N ARG A 19 -14.08 5.23 8.40
CA ARG A 19 -14.48 4.13 7.52
C ARG A 19 -13.46 3.92 6.42
N GLY A 20 -12.95 2.70 6.28
CA GLY A 20 -12.00 2.32 5.22
C GLY A 20 -12.64 2.11 3.84
N SER A 21 -13.96 2.29 3.69
CA SER A 21 -14.69 2.15 2.42
C SER A 21 -15.89 3.09 2.37
N PRO A 22 -16.31 3.57 1.19
CA PRO A 22 -17.50 4.39 1.06
C PRO A 22 -18.76 3.52 1.16
N SER A 23 -19.87 4.12 1.59
CA SER A 23 -21.16 3.43 1.55
C SER A 23 -21.68 3.29 0.12
N SER A 24 -21.33 4.22 -0.76
CA SER A 24 -21.64 4.22 -2.19
C SER A 24 -20.65 5.11 -2.93
N TYR A 25 -20.31 4.74 -4.18
CA TYR A 25 -19.59 5.61 -5.10
C TYR A 25 -20.49 6.57 -5.87
N PHE A 26 -21.81 6.41 -5.75
CA PHE A 26 -22.77 7.35 -6.33
C PHE A 26 -23.50 8.12 -5.24
N SER A 27 -23.73 9.40 -5.45
CA SER A 27 -24.56 10.21 -4.58
C SER A 27 -25.99 9.63 -4.50
N PRO A 28 -26.56 9.50 -3.28
CA PRO A 28 -26.06 10.00 -1.98
C PRO A 28 -24.95 9.12 -1.38
N TYR A 29 -23.83 9.75 -1.03
CA TYR A 29 -22.62 9.05 -0.51
C TYR A 29 -22.77 8.56 0.92
N LYS A 30 -23.64 9.22 1.70
CA LYS A 30 -23.80 8.98 3.15
C LYS A 30 -22.46 9.11 3.90
N ASN A 31 -21.63 10.06 3.49
CA ASN A 31 -20.37 10.39 4.13
C ASN A 31 -20.59 11.54 5.13
N PRO A 32 -20.17 11.40 6.40
CA PRO A 32 -20.44 12.43 7.41
C PRO A 32 -19.73 13.77 7.13
N ASN A 33 -18.62 13.74 6.39
CA ASN A 33 -17.77 14.90 6.12
C ASN A 33 -17.79 15.33 4.64
N LEU A 34 -18.81 14.90 3.90
CA LEU A 34 -19.03 15.30 2.51
C LEU A 34 -20.53 15.41 2.25
N LYS A 35 -21.01 16.58 1.83
CA LYS A 35 -22.40 16.76 1.42
C LYS A 35 -22.68 15.97 0.15
N ASP A 36 -23.84 15.32 0.13
CA ASP A 36 -24.33 14.67 -1.08
C ASP A 36 -24.50 15.69 -2.20
N GLY A 37 -24.03 15.34 -3.39
CA GLY A 37 -24.23 16.11 -4.60
C GLY A 37 -25.48 15.66 -5.39
N PRO A 38 -25.62 16.07 -6.63
CA PRO A 38 -26.70 15.64 -7.51
C PRO A 38 -26.79 14.11 -7.60
N LYS A 39 -28.00 13.58 -7.78
CA LYS A 39 -28.20 12.15 -7.91
C LYS A 39 -27.37 11.57 -9.06
N GLY A 40 -26.52 10.59 -8.73
CA GLY A 40 -25.66 9.91 -9.69
C GLY A 40 -24.29 10.54 -9.88
N GLU A 41 -23.98 11.65 -9.19
CA GLU A 41 -22.61 12.19 -9.12
C GLU A 41 -21.67 11.11 -8.57
N TYR A 42 -20.48 10.98 -9.17
CA TYR A 42 -19.55 9.92 -8.82
C TYR A 42 -18.50 10.39 -7.81
N LEU A 43 -18.29 9.64 -6.75
CA LEU A 43 -17.49 10.05 -5.59
C LEU A 43 -16.04 10.40 -5.96
N THR A 44 -15.41 9.63 -6.83
CA THR A 44 -14.01 9.89 -7.24
C THR A 44 -13.89 11.21 -7.98
N ASP A 45 -14.84 11.50 -8.89
CA ASP A 45 -14.90 12.79 -9.61
C ASP A 45 -15.12 13.94 -8.62
N ARG A 46 -16.09 13.80 -7.70
CA ARG A 46 -16.40 14.82 -6.70
C ARG A 46 -15.22 15.12 -5.77
N LEU A 47 -14.51 14.10 -5.28
CA LEU A 47 -13.34 14.31 -4.42
C LEU A 47 -12.21 15.01 -5.16
N THR A 48 -12.06 14.74 -6.45
CA THR A 48 -11.08 15.42 -7.31
C THR A 48 -11.46 16.89 -7.51
N ASP A 49 -12.75 17.19 -7.71
CA ASP A 49 -13.23 18.57 -7.78
C ASP A 49 -12.92 19.36 -6.51
N GLU A 50 -13.19 18.77 -5.34
CA GLU A 50 -12.84 19.37 -4.05
C GLU A 50 -11.34 19.61 -3.89
N ALA A 51 -10.51 18.63 -4.33
CA ALA A 51 -9.05 18.79 -4.28
C ALA A 51 -8.57 19.93 -5.19
N ILE A 52 -9.12 20.06 -6.39
CA ILE A 52 -8.79 21.17 -7.32
C ILE A 52 -9.19 22.51 -6.71
N ILE A 53 -10.38 22.64 -6.12
CA ILE A 53 -10.83 23.85 -5.43
C ILE A 53 -9.85 24.24 -4.30
N ILE A 54 -9.34 23.26 -3.54
CA ILE A 54 -8.34 23.51 -2.49
C ILE A 54 -7.02 23.97 -3.09
N LEU A 55 -6.55 23.35 -4.19
CA LEU A 55 -5.34 23.78 -4.87
C LEU A 55 -5.45 25.22 -5.39
N GLU A 56 -6.57 25.59 -6.01
CA GLU A 56 -6.84 26.96 -6.46
C GLU A 56 -6.80 27.97 -5.30
N LYS A 57 -7.43 27.61 -4.18
CA LYS A 57 -7.51 28.46 -2.99
C LYS A 57 -6.15 28.72 -2.34
N PHE A 58 -5.26 27.74 -2.34
CA PHE A 58 -3.97 27.78 -1.65
C PHE A 58 -2.75 27.76 -2.59
N LYS A 59 -2.95 28.11 -3.87
CA LYS A 59 -1.87 28.07 -4.88
C LYS A 59 -0.68 28.96 -4.56
N ASP A 60 -0.89 30.03 -3.79
CA ASP A 60 0.14 31.00 -3.42
C ASP A 60 0.81 30.66 -2.06
N ASP A 61 0.32 29.66 -1.35
CA ASP A 61 0.81 29.21 -0.05
C ASP A 61 1.49 27.83 -0.14
N PRO A 62 2.46 27.52 0.72
CA PRO A 62 2.93 26.15 0.88
C PRO A 62 1.81 25.24 1.37
N PHE A 63 1.64 24.07 0.78
CA PHE A 63 0.64 23.09 1.20
C PHE A 63 1.17 21.68 1.28
N PHE A 64 0.52 20.87 2.12
CA PHE A 64 0.62 19.42 2.14
C PHE A 64 -0.77 18.83 1.92
N MET A 65 -0.95 18.09 0.83
CA MET A 65 -2.21 17.43 0.53
C MET A 65 -2.05 15.91 0.64
N TYR A 66 -2.73 15.29 1.61
CA TYR A 66 -2.91 13.85 1.68
C TYR A 66 -4.27 13.49 1.06
N PHE A 67 -4.24 12.87 -0.12
CA PHE A 67 -5.44 12.58 -0.90
C PHE A 67 -5.65 11.08 -1.08
N PRO A 68 -6.13 10.35 -0.06
CA PRO A 68 -6.40 8.93 -0.13
C PRO A 68 -7.75 8.69 -0.82
N PHE A 69 -7.72 8.27 -2.08
CA PHE A 69 -8.92 7.86 -2.77
C PHE A 69 -9.57 6.64 -2.11
N TYR A 70 -10.89 6.60 -2.05
CA TYR A 70 -11.61 5.36 -1.76
C TYR A 70 -11.49 4.32 -2.89
N SER A 71 -11.28 4.78 -4.12
CA SER A 71 -11.04 3.91 -5.28
C SER A 71 -9.72 3.16 -5.09
N ILE A 72 -9.75 1.89 -5.33
CA ILE A 72 -10.72 1.00 -5.97
C ILE A 72 -11.31 0.00 -4.97
N HIS A 73 -11.57 0.44 -3.74
CA HIS A 73 -12.13 -0.41 -2.68
C HIS A 73 -13.61 -0.75 -2.96
N THR A 74 -14.09 -1.83 -2.37
CA THR A 74 -15.54 -2.19 -2.39
C THR A 74 -16.39 -1.09 -1.72
N PRO A 75 -17.68 -0.94 -2.18
CA PRO A 75 -18.42 -1.73 -3.16
C PRO A 75 -17.92 -1.49 -4.59
N LEU A 76 -17.92 -2.54 -5.44
CA LEU A 76 -17.54 -2.39 -6.83
C LEU A 76 -18.67 -1.72 -7.62
N GLN A 77 -18.52 -0.44 -7.87
CA GLN A 77 -19.50 0.42 -8.52
C GLN A 77 -18.78 1.33 -9.52
N GLY A 78 -18.55 0.83 -10.72
CA GLY A 78 -17.91 1.60 -11.78
C GLY A 78 -18.84 2.66 -12.40
N ARG A 79 -18.29 3.80 -12.80
CA ARG A 79 -18.99 4.82 -13.55
C ARG A 79 -19.58 4.22 -14.85
N LYS A 80 -20.87 4.45 -15.12
CA LYS A 80 -21.64 3.71 -16.12
C LYS A 80 -21.11 3.84 -17.54
N ASP A 81 -20.61 5.00 -17.92
CA ASP A 81 -20.02 5.30 -19.22
C ASP A 81 -18.74 4.47 -19.46
N LEU A 82 -17.85 4.42 -18.46
CA LEU A 82 -16.62 3.64 -18.50
C LEU A 82 -16.91 2.13 -18.45
N LYS A 83 -17.82 1.70 -17.57
CA LYS A 83 -18.18 0.29 -17.43
C LYS A 83 -18.63 -0.34 -18.75
N LYS A 84 -19.33 0.41 -19.63
CA LYS A 84 -19.76 -0.07 -20.95
C LYS A 84 -18.61 -0.59 -21.80
N LYS A 85 -17.41 -0.02 -21.68
CA LYS A 85 -16.20 -0.43 -22.43
C LYS A 85 -15.76 -1.86 -22.06
N TYR A 86 -16.08 -2.32 -20.87
CA TYR A 86 -15.58 -3.59 -20.31
C TYR A 86 -16.62 -4.71 -20.23
N LEU A 87 -17.90 -4.45 -20.56
CA LEU A 87 -18.99 -5.43 -20.41
C LEU A 87 -18.77 -6.74 -21.19
N ASN A 88 -18.13 -6.65 -22.34
CA ASN A 88 -17.87 -7.80 -23.21
C ASN A 88 -16.49 -8.44 -22.98
N ASN A 89 -15.69 -7.91 -22.09
CA ASN A 89 -14.38 -8.46 -21.75
C ASN A 89 -14.52 -9.49 -20.62
N LYS A 90 -14.45 -10.76 -20.94
CA LYS A 90 -14.56 -11.86 -19.96
C LYS A 90 -13.34 -12.00 -19.02
N LEU A 91 -12.24 -11.30 -19.32
CA LEU A 91 -10.99 -11.40 -18.55
C LEU A 91 -10.92 -10.43 -17.39
N VAL A 92 -11.80 -9.43 -17.34
CA VAL A 92 -11.79 -8.40 -16.29
C VAL A 92 -13.19 -8.20 -15.70
N HIS A 93 -13.23 -7.83 -14.42
CA HIS A 93 -14.46 -7.40 -13.79
C HIS A 93 -14.81 -5.98 -14.24
N ALA A 94 -15.92 -5.79 -14.97
CA ALA A 94 -16.24 -4.53 -15.63
C ALA A 94 -16.33 -3.32 -14.69
N ASP A 95 -16.94 -3.47 -13.50
CA ASP A 95 -16.96 -2.38 -12.51
C ASP A 95 -15.54 -2.04 -12.01
N TYR A 96 -14.73 -3.04 -11.72
CA TYR A 96 -13.38 -2.84 -11.23
C TYR A 96 -12.48 -2.13 -12.26
N ALA A 97 -12.54 -2.55 -13.53
CA ALA A 97 -11.81 -1.90 -14.61
C ALA A 97 -12.26 -0.45 -14.81
N ALA A 98 -13.57 -0.19 -14.77
CA ALA A 98 -14.13 1.17 -14.87
C ALA A 98 -13.72 2.06 -13.68
N MET A 99 -13.60 1.50 -12.48
CA MET A 99 -13.10 2.24 -11.31
C MET A 99 -11.63 2.61 -11.45
N ILE A 100 -10.81 1.73 -12.02
CA ILE A 100 -9.39 2.02 -12.29
C ILE A 100 -9.27 3.12 -13.35
N GLU A 101 -9.99 3.01 -14.46
CA GLU A 101 -9.98 4.03 -15.52
C GLU A 101 -10.45 5.40 -15.00
N CYS A 102 -11.52 5.42 -14.19
CA CYS A 102 -11.98 6.64 -13.55
C CYS A 102 -10.94 7.25 -12.60
N LEU A 103 -10.21 6.42 -11.84
CA LEU A 103 -9.12 6.88 -10.99
C LEU A 103 -8.00 7.52 -11.82
N ASP A 104 -7.60 6.87 -12.92
CA ASP A 104 -6.57 7.38 -13.82
C ASP A 104 -6.97 8.72 -14.45
N GLU A 105 -8.21 8.85 -14.97
CA GLU A 105 -8.76 10.11 -15.46
C GLU A 105 -8.68 11.22 -14.41
N ASN A 106 -9.00 10.92 -13.16
CA ASN A 106 -9.00 11.89 -12.06
C ASN A 106 -7.58 12.29 -11.60
N ILE A 107 -6.62 11.37 -11.65
CA ILE A 107 -5.20 11.70 -11.44
C ILE A 107 -4.73 12.62 -12.58
N GLY A 108 -5.12 12.35 -13.83
CA GLY A 108 -4.84 13.24 -14.97
C GLY A 108 -5.39 14.64 -14.77
N ARG A 109 -6.62 14.77 -14.26
CA ARG A 109 -7.25 16.09 -13.92
C ARG A 109 -6.48 16.84 -12.85
N LEU A 110 -6.04 16.18 -11.78
CA LEU A 110 -5.21 16.79 -10.74
C LEU A 110 -3.87 17.26 -11.29
N MET A 111 -3.22 16.46 -12.14
CA MET A 111 -1.97 16.85 -12.78
C MET A 111 -2.13 18.05 -13.69
N ALA A 112 -3.22 18.11 -14.48
CA ALA A 112 -3.53 19.24 -15.32
C ALA A 112 -3.79 20.52 -14.49
N ALA A 113 -4.55 20.40 -13.39
CA ALA A 113 -4.79 21.52 -12.49
C ALA A 113 -3.49 22.08 -11.86
N LEU A 114 -2.57 21.20 -11.44
CA LEU A 114 -1.25 21.65 -10.96
C LEU A 114 -0.46 22.40 -12.05
N ASP A 115 -0.56 21.98 -13.30
CA ASP A 115 0.13 22.62 -14.43
C ASP A 115 -0.53 23.97 -14.76
N GLU A 116 -1.84 24.06 -14.81
CA GLU A 116 -2.63 25.29 -15.08
C GLU A 116 -2.48 26.34 -13.99
N LEU A 117 -2.37 25.92 -12.73
CA LEU A 117 -2.16 26.80 -11.57
C LEU A 117 -0.69 27.25 -11.41
N GLY A 118 0.22 26.81 -12.25
CA GLY A 118 1.65 27.12 -12.15
C GLY A 118 2.38 26.43 -10.99
N LEU A 119 1.78 25.38 -10.42
CA LEU A 119 2.31 24.64 -9.28
C LEU A 119 3.24 23.49 -9.67
N ARG A 120 3.29 23.15 -10.97
CA ARG A 120 4.00 21.99 -11.51
C ARG A 120 5.43 21.84 -11.00
N ASP A 121 6.22 22.89 -11.11
CA ASP A 121 7.67 22.85 -10.89
C ASP A 121 8.05 22.97 -9.42
N ASN A 122 7.08 23.33 -8.56
CA ASN A 122 7.26 23.46 -7.11
C ASN A 122 6.42 22.43 -6.30
N THR A 123 6.01 21.33 -6.92
CA THR A 123 5.20 20.31 -6.25
C THR A 123 5.80 18.92 -6.41
N ILE A 124 5.94 18.21 -5.30
CA ILE A 124 6.22 16.77 -5.28
C ILE A 124 4.87 16.05 -5.34
N LEU A 125 4.59 15.36 -6.43
CA LEU A 125 3.42 14.47 -6.55
C LEU A 125 3.87 13.02 -6.40
N LEU A 126 3.43 12.37 -5.33
CA LEU A 126 3.69 10.95 -5.07
C LEU A 126 2.38 10.17 -5.18
N PHE A 127 2.37 9.15 -6.02
CA PHE A 127 1.25 8.20 -6.15
C PHE A 127 1.68 6.82 -5.69
N SER A 128 0.84 6.18 -4.87
CA SER A 128 1.06 4.82 -4.39
C SER A 128 -0.26 4.16 -4.02
N SER A 129 -0.20 2.89 -3.64
CA SER A 129 -1.29 2.14 -3.03
C SER A 129 -0.93 1.72 -1.60
N ASP A 130 -1.93 1.48 -0.77
CA ASP A 130 -1.77 1.04 0.62
C ASP A 130 -1.39 -0.44 0.73
N ASN A 131 -1.88 -1.28 -0.19
CA ASN A 131 -1.66 -2.73 -0.25
C ASN A 131 -1.89 -3.29 -1.66
N GLY A 132 -1.54 -4.55 -1.87
CA GLY A 132 -1.85 -5.26 -3.09
C GLY A 132 -3.35 -5.46 -3.32
N GLY A 133 -3.74 -5.73 -4.56
CA GLY A 133 -5.13 -5.96 -4.94
C GLY A 133 -5.69 -7.29 -4.43
N ILE A 134 -7.02 -7.42 -4.46
CA ILE A 134 -7.69 -8.70 -4.19
C ILE A 134 -7.41 -9.65 -5.35
N ARG A 135 -6.76 -10.79 -5.11
CA ARG A 135 -6.30 -11.74 -6.15
C ARG A 135 -7.41 -12.12 -7.13
N LYS A 136 -8.62 -12.33 -6.67
CA LYS A 136 -9.77 -12.69 -7.50
C LYS A 136 -10.18 -11.60 -8.50
N LEU A 137 -9.95 -10.35 -8.18
CA LEU A 137 -10.32 -9.19 -9.00
C LEU A 137 -9.16 -8.67 -9.84
N SER A 138 -7.95 -8.77 -9.29
CA SER A 138 -6.75 -8.19 -9.85
C SER A 138 -5.61 -9.19 -9.71
N LYS A 139 -5.24 -9.83 -10.81
CA LYS A 139 -4.09 -10.72 -10.84
C LYS A 139 -2.82 -9.91 -10.67
N GLN A 140 -1.99 -10.31 -9.72
CA GLN A 140 -0.70 -9.66 -9.45
C GLN A 140 0.48 -10.43 -10.05
N ASP A 141 0.24 -11.32 -11.01
CA ASP A 141 1.33 -12.12 -11.61
C ASP A 141 2.51 -11.24 -12.04
N PRO A 142 3.76 -11.67 -11.79
CA PRO A 142 4.17 -12.99 -11.28
C PRO A 142 4.09 -13.13 -9.74
N TRP A 143 3.67 -12.10 -9.01
CA TRP A 143 3.66 -12.09 -7.54
C TRP A 143 2.51 -12.93 -6.98
N ARG A 144 2.85 -13.74 -5.98
CA ARG A 144 1.91 -14.64 -5.33
C ARG A 144 0.92 -13.91 -4.43
N ALA A 145 -0.30 -14.45 -4.34
CA ALA A 145 -1.40 -14.01 -3.49
C ALA A 145 -1.85 -12.56 -3.76
N GLY A 146 -2.43 -11.90 -2.78
CA GLY A 146 -2.98 -10.55 -2.88
C GLY A 146 -3.23 -9.93 -1.52
N LYS A 147 -4.09 -8.92 -1.48
CA LYS A 147 -4.43 -8.13 -0.28
C LYS A 147 -4.59 -8.98 0.97
N GLY A 148 -3.86 -8.61 2.02
CA GLY A 148 -3.92 -9.26 3.33
C GLY A 148 -2.97 -10.43 3.50
N SER A 149 -2.13 -10.75 2.49
CA SER A 149 -1.08 -11.75 2.64
C SER A 149 0.30 -11.12 2.80
N TYR A 150 1.25 -11.89 3.31
CA TYR A 150 2.66 -11.48 3.38
C TYR A 150 3.42 -11.68 2.07
N TYR A 151 2.85 -12.42 1.10
CA TYR A 151 3.47 -12.62 -0.20
C TYR A 151 3.55 -11.31 -0.99
N GLU A 152 4.45 -11.25 -1.97
CA GLU A 152 4.68 -10.02 -2.75
C GLU A 152 3.39 -9.45 -3.34
N GLY A 153 2.45 -10.28 -3.81
CA GLY A 153 1.17 -9.80 -4.33
C GLY A 153 0.28 -9.08 -3.31
N GLY A 154 0.53 -9.29 -2.00
CA GLY A 154 -0.20 -8.60 -0.92
C GLY A 154 0.45 -7.31 -0.44
N ILE A 155 1.78 -7.19 -0.55
CA ILE A 155 2.55 -6.08 0.05
C ILE A 155 3.32 -5.24 -0.97
N ARG A 156 3.55 -5.73 -2.17
CA ARG A 156 4.25 -4.99 -3.23
C ARG A 156 3.27 -4.15 -4.01
N VAL A 157 3.50 -2.85 -4.05
CA VAL A 157 2.66 -1.85 -4.70
C VAL A 157 3.49 -0.93 -5.59
N PRO A 158 2.89 -0.32 -6.63
CA PRO A 158 3.58 0.70 -7.42
C PRO A 158 3.80 1.96 -6.59
N ILE A 159 4.93 2.64 -6.84
CA ILE A 159 5.20 3.99 -6.37
C ILE A 159 5.67 4.79 -7.57
N THR A 160 5.04 5.93 -7.79
CA THR A 160 5.44 6.87 -8.85
C THR A 160 5.62 8.24 -8.24
N VAL A 161 6.70 8.93 -8.61
CA VAL A 161 7.00 10.28 -8.15
C VAL A 161 7.18 11.20 -9.36
N ARG A 162 6.44 12.32 -9.38
CA ARG A 162 6.66 13.43 -10.29
C ARG A 162 7.25 14.60 -9.48
N TRP A 163 8.48 14.99 -9.80
CA TRP A 163 9.15 16.12 -9.20
C TRP A 163 10.06 16.78 -10.25
N PRO A 164 9.53 17.69 -11.08
CA PRO A 164 10.27 18.30 -12.17
C PRO A 164 11.55 18.98 -11.70
N GLY A 165 12.62 18.84 -12.46
CA GLY A 165 13.93 19.39 -12.13
C GLY A 165 14.71 18.62 -11.06
N VAL A 166 14.10 17.62 -10.39
CA VAL A 166 14.74 16.80 -9.35
C VAL A 166 14.77 15.32 -9.72
N VAL A 167 13.63 14.76 -10.12
CA VAL A 167 13.52 13.36 -10.57
C VAL A 167 13.62 13.31 -12.08
N GLU A 168 14.54 12.50 -12.60
CA GLU A 168 14.71 12.29 -14.04
C GLU A 168 13.48 11.61 -14.65
N PRO A 169 12.85 12.20 -15.68
CA PRO A 169 11.68 11.61 -16.31
C PRO A 169 11.96 10.21 -16.88
N GLY A 170 11.06 9.27 -16.63
CA GLY A 170 11.18 7.89 -17.11
C GLY A 170 12.21 7.04 -16.35
N SER A 171 12.87 7.59 -15.32
CA SER A 171 13.77 6.82 -14.48
C SER A 171 13.04 5.77 -13.66
N THR A 172 13.74 4.68 -13.34
CA THR A 172 13.21 3.59 -12.49
C THR A 172 14.18 3.27 -11.36
N CYS A 173 13.63 2.89 -10.22
CA CYS A 173 14.40 2.46 -9.06
C CYS A 173 13.89 1.11 -8.57
N THR A 174 14.80 0.16 -8.32
CA THR A 174 14.47 -1.19 -7.85
C THR A 174 14.68 -1.39 -6.35
N GLU A 175 15.20 -0.36 -5.65
CA GLU A 175 15.39 -0.44 -4.21
C GLU A 175 14.03 -0.54 -3.49
N PRO A 176 13.88 -1.48 -2.54
CA PRO A 176 12.64 -1.61 -1.79
C PRO A 176 12.43 -0.43 -0.83
N VAL A 177 11.29 0.22 -0.97
CA VAL A 177 10.86 1.32 -0.10
C VAL A 177 9.48 1.02 0.48
N THR A 178 9.07 1.73 1.52
CA THR A 178 7.77 1.53 2.19
C THR A 178 7.08 2.87 2.45
N GLY A 179 5.78 2.85 2.76
CA GLY A 179 5.06 4.06 3.14
C GLY A 179 5.63 4.78 4.37
N LEU A 180 6.38 4.07 5.23
CA LEU A 180 7.08 4.69 6.37
C LEU A 180 8.18 5.67 5.93
N ASP A 181 8.66 5.56 4.69
CA ASP A 181 9.74 6.38 4.15
C ASP A 181 9.23 7.75 3.64
N PHE A 182 7.94 7.90 3.42
CA PHE A 182 7.39 9.13 2.87
C PHE A 182 7.57 10.32 3.82
N TYR A 183 7.22 10.16 5.09
CA TYR A 183 7.34 11.23 6.07
C TYR A 183 8.78 11.77 6.21
N PRO A 184 9.81 10.94 6.48
CA PRO A 184 11.19 11.44 6.52
C PRO A 184 11.67 12.01 5.18
N THR A 185 11.16 11.52 4.05
CA THR A 185 11.50 12.06 2.73
C THR A 185 10.96 13.48 2.54
N PHE A 186 9.71 13.72 2.94
CA PHE A 186 9.12 15.05 2.83
C PHE A 186 9.79 16.05 3.76
N LEU A 187 10.15 15.65 4.98
CA LEU A 187 10.93 16.51 5.89
C LEU A 187 12.28 16.87 5.27
N ASP A 188 12.99 15.89 4.75
CA ASP A 188 14.31 16.08 4.14
C ASP A 188 14.21 16.97 2.88
N ALA A 189 13.17 16.78 2.06
CA ALA A 189 12.93 17.57 0.86
C ALA A 189 12.70 19.07 1.14
N ILE A 190 12.11 19.40 2.29
CA ILE A 190 11.90 20.79 2.73
C ILE A 190 13.00 21.31 3.66
N GLY A 191 14.11 20.56 3.83
CA GLY A 191 15.20 20.95 4.71
C GLY A 191 14.86 20.95 6.20
N SER A 192 13.87 20.16 6.62
CA SER A 192 13.43 20.04 8.00
C SER A 192 13.86 18.71 8.63
N SER A 193 13.70 18.58 9.92
CA SER A 193 14.04 17.38 10.69
C SER A 193 12.85 16.94 11.56
N PRO A 194 12.78 15.65 11.91
CA PRO A 194 11.79 15.16 12.86
C PRO A 194 11.90 15.90 14.20
N SER A 195 10.79 16.02 14.93
CA SER A 195 10.79 16.55 16.28
C SER A 195 11.80 15.84 17.17
N PRO A 196 12.53 16.55 18.06
CA PRO A 196 13.51 15.95 18.95
C PRO A 196 12.96 14.74 19.71
N GLY A 197 13.72 13.65 19.72
CA GLY A 197 13.33 12.41 20.41
C GLY A 197 12.33 11.51 19.66
N LYS A 198 11.81 11.93 18.49
CA LYS A 198 10.93 11.08 17.68
C LYS A 198 11.72 10.02 16.93
N ILE A 199 11.40 8.75 17.22
CA ILE A 199 11.97 7.61 16.49
C ILE A 199 11.15 7.40 15.20
N LEU A 200 11.84 7.33 14.06
CA LEU A 200 11.24 6.99 12.77
C LEU A 200 11.74 5.62 12.32
N ASP A 201 10.82 4.75 11.95
CA ASP A 201 11.12 3.44 11.35
C ASP A 201 11.47 3.57 9.86
N GLY A 202 10.94 4.60 9.20
CA GLY A 202 11.24 4.93 7.81
C GLY A 202 12.56 5.69 7.64
N ARG A 203 13.01 5.79 6.39
CA ARG A 203 14.20 6.55 5.99
C ARG A 203 13.89 7.41 4.78
N SER A 204 14.52 8.59 4.70
CA SER A 204 14.39 9.41 3.50
C SER A 204 14.90 8.66 2.26
N ILE A 205 14.06 8.65 1.23
CA ILE A 205 14.40 8.14 -0.11
C ILE A 205 14.86 9.28 -1.04
N LEU A 206 15.10 10.46 -0.53
CA LEU A 206 15.60 11.59 -1.31
C LEU A 206 16.86 11.25 -2.10
N PRO A 207 17.83 10.47 -1.57
CA PRO A 207 18.99 10.01 -2.36
C PRO A 207 18.61 9.18 -3.58
N LEU A 208 17.54 8.37 -3.50
CA LEU A 208 17.06 7.59 -4.65
C LEU A 208 16.34 8.46 -5.69
N LEU A 209 15.62 9.49 -5.24
CA LEU A 209 14.89 10.42 -6.10
C LEU A 209 15.81 11.38 -6.85
N THR A 210 16.85 11.86 -6.18
CA THR A 210 17.78 12.84 -6.74
C THR A 210 18.97 12.20 -7.46
N GLY A 211 19.23 10.91 -7.26
CA GLY A 211 20.47 10.26 -7.69
C GLY A 211 21.71 10.73 -6.94
N LYS A 212 21.54 11.51 -5.86
CA LYS A 212 22.64 12.10 -5.08
C LYS A 212 22.65 11.56 -3.66
N GLY A 213 23.83 11.24 -3.14
CA GLY A 213 23.98 10.67 -1.80
C GLY A 213 23.99 9.14 -1.80
N SER A 214 23.76 8.54 -0.62
CA SER A 214 23.76 7.09 -0.43
C SER A 214 22.47 6.61 0.20
N PHE A 215 22.00 5.44 -0.24
CA PHE A 215 20.90 4.74 0.37
C PHE A 215 21.36 3.32 0.77
N PRO A 216 21.02 2.82 1.98
CA PRO A 216 21.50 1.52 2.44
C PRO A 216 20.97 0.37 1.58
N LYS A 217 21.87 -0.34 0.89
CA LYS A 217 21.52 -1.48 0.01
C LYS A 217 21.10 -2.76 0.76
N ASP A 218 21.45 -2.88 2.03
CA ASP A 218 21.17 -4.03 2.89
C ASP A 218 20.06 -3.76 3.90
N ARG A 219 19.25 -2.76 3.64
CA ARG A 219 18.12 -2.40 4.48
C ARG A 219 17.19 -3.60 4.70
N THR A 220 16.81 -3.81 5.96
CA THR A 220 15.85 -4.85 6.32
C THR A 220 14.47 -4.25 6.56
N LEU A 221 13.47 -4.81 5.91
CA LEU A 221 12.06 -4.46 6.08
C LEU A 221 11.35 -5.57 6.84
N TYR A 222 10.40 -5.18 7.70
CA TYR A 222 9.67 -6.12 8.54
C TYR A 222 8.16 -5.89 8.44
N TRP A 223 7.40 -6.99 8.42
CA TRP A 223 5.95 -7.03 8.57
C TRP A 223 5.62 -7.97 9.71
N HIS A 224 4.84 -7.51 10.67
CA HIS A 224 4.46 -8.28 11.83
C HIS A 224 2.95 -8.13 12.06
N PHE A 225 2.24 -9.26 12.03
CA PHE A 225 0.81 -9.30 12.22
C PHE A 225 0.44 -10.53 13.06
N PRO A 226 0.33 -10.38 14.40
CA PRO A 226 0.20 -11.51 15.32
C PRO A 226 -1.23 -12.03 15.46
N VAL A 227 -2.09 -11.79 14.46
CA VAL A 227 -3.50 -12.21 14.45
C VAL A 227 -3.87 -12.86 13.12
N TYR A 228 -5.06 -13.46 13.07
CA TYR A 228 -5.60 -14.05 11.85
C TYR A 228 -6.35 -13.00 11.02
N LEU A 229 -6.13 -12.99 9.72
CA LEU A 229 -6.92 -12.21 8.79
C LEU A 229 -7.78 -13.15 7.93
N GLN A 230 -9.11 -12.95 8.01
CA GLN A 230 -10.08 -13.79 7.32
C GLN A 230 -9.84 -13.81 5.80
N ASN A 231 -10.06 -14.97 5.19
CA ASN A 231 -10.04 -15.14 3.76
C ASN A 231 -11.36 -14.72 3.11
N TYR A 232 -11.29 -14.26 1.86
CA TYR A 232 -12.49 -13.98 1.07
C TYR A 232 -12.93 -15.15 0.20
N ALA A 233 -12.01 -15.95 -0.30
CA ALA A 233 -12.34 -16.83 -1.42
C ALA A 233 -11.43 -18.07 -1.59
N GLY A 234 -11.13 -18.79 -0.54
CA GLY A 234 -10.52 -20.11 -0.66
C GLY A 234 -9.17 -20.15 -1.40
N GLU A 235 -8.94 -21.19 -2.17
CA GLU A 235 -7.68 -21.48 -2.85
C GLU A 235 -7.28 -20.46 -3.93
N GLU A 236 -8.25 -19.75 -4.50
CA GLU A 236 -7.99 -18.72 -5.52
C GLU A 236 -7.12 -17.57 -5.01
N ASP A 237 -7.05 -17.39 -3.69
CA ASP A 237 -6.27 -16.33 -3.06
C ASP A 237 -4.76 -16.63 -3.06
N GLN A 238 -4.34 -17.87 -3.34
CA GLN A 238 -2.95 -18.35 -3.32
C GLN A 238 -2.20 -18.07 -2.00
N SER A 239 -2.93 -17.76 -0.94
CA SER A 239 -2.38 -17.62 0.40
C SER A 239 -1.83 -18.94 0.91
N ARG A 240 -1.22 -18.96 2.08
CA ARG A 240 -0.66 -20.19 2.66
C ARG A 240 -1.71 -21.27 2.88
N ASP A 241 -2.94 -20.88 3.18
CA ASP A 241 -4.08 -21.78 3.35
C ASP A 241 -5.39 -21.16 2.89
N ALA A 242 -6.41 -22.01 2.69
CA ALA A 242 -7.70 -21.59 2.15
C ALA A 242 -8.62 -20.88 3.16
N LYS A 243 -8.28 -20.81 4.45
CA LYS A 243 -9.15 -20.25 5.49
C LYS A 243 -8.81 -18.83 5.88
N PHE A 244 -7.54 -18.43 5.73
CA PHE A 244 -7.04 -17.12 6.14
C PHE A 244 -6.13 -16.53 5.10
N ARG A 245 -6.27 -15.25 4.81
CA ARG A 245 -5.34 -14.50 3.94
C ARG A 245 -3.95 -14.47 4.54
N THR A 246 -3.87 -14.27 5.86
CA THR A 246 -2.65 -14.48 6.60
C THR A 246 -2.95 -15.11 7.97
N ARG A 247 -1.94 -15.78 8.50
CA ARG A 247 -1.88 -16.30 9.85
C ARG A 247 -0.92 -15.48 10.68
N PRO A 248 -1.02 -15.55 12.03
CA PRO A 248 -0.09 -14.85 12.90
C PRO A 248 1.36 -15.16 12.53
N GLY A 249 2.14 -14.11 12.29
CA GLY A 249 3.52 -14.29 11.85
C GLY A 249 4.34 -13.03 11.78
N THR A 250 5.59 -13.19 11.42
CA THR A 250 6.52 -12.11 11.06
C THR A 250 7.17 -12.43 9.72
N VAL A 251 7.35 -11.41 8.91
CA VAL A 251 8.09 -11.48 7.67
C VAL A 251 9.21 -10.47 7.68
N LEU A 252 10.36 -10.87 7.15
CA LEU A 252 11.53 -10.05 6.96
C LEU A 252 11.93 -10.09 5.49
N ARG A 253 12.27 -8.92 4.91
CA ARG A 253 12.94 -8.81 3.62
C ARG A 253 14.28 -8.09 3.79
N LYS A 254 15.36 -8.72 3.31
CA LYS A 254 16.72 -8.15 3.30
C LYS A 254 17.36 -8.41 1.94
N GLY A 255 17.50 -7.34 1.15
CA GLY A 255 17.88 -7.44 -0.25
C GLY A 255 16.91 -8.33 -1.03
N LYS A 256 17.42 -9.37 -1.70
CA LYS A 256 16.63 -10.35 -2.44
C LYS A 256 15.98 -11.44 -1.57
N TRP A 257 16.40 -11.59 -0.31
CA TRP A 257 15.93 -12.64 0.56
C TRP A 257 14.69 -12.23 1.32
N LYS A 258 13.72 -13.15 1.40
CA LYS A 258 12.49 -12.96 2.18
C LYS A 258 12.24 -14.18 3.04
N LEU A 259 12.09 -13.96 4.35
CA LEU A 259 11.83 -14.98 5.34
C LEU A 259 10.45 -14.76 5.96
N HIS A 260 9.61 -15.78 5.93
CA HIS A 260 8.35 -15.81 6.67
C HIS A 260 8.49 -16.75 7.87
N GLU A 261 7.99 -16.33 9.02
CA GLU A 261 7.77 -17.18 10.20
C GLU A 261 6.29 -17.13 10.58
N TYR A 262 5.67 -18.29 10.69
CA TYR A 262 4.29 -18.44 11.14
C TYR A 262 4.26 -19.02 12.55
N PHE A 263 3.61 -18.32 13.49
CA PHE A 263 3.69 -18.67 14.91
C PHE A 263 2.88 -19.91 15.30
N GLU A 264 1.87 -20.24 14.50
CA GLU A 264 0.94 -21.30 14.83
C GLU A 264 1.57 -22.72 14.77
N ASP A 265 2.41 -22.94 13.79
CA ASP A 265 3.09 -24.22 13.53
C ASP A 265 4.62 -24.12 13.47
N GLY A 266 5.15 -22.90 13.67
CA GLY A 266 6.59 -22.65 13.61
C GLY A 266 7.18 -22.76 12.20
N ALA A 267 6.36 -22.74 11.16
CA ALA A 267 6.84 -22.87 9.79
C ALA A 267 7.72 -21.69 9.39
N LEU A 268 8.86 -22.02 8.76
CA LEU A 268 9.81 -21.07 8.20
C LEU A 268 9.85 -21.24 6.69
N LEU A 269 9.59 -20.17 5.93
CA LEU A 269 9.63 -20.18 4.47
C LEU A 269 10.64 -19.12 4.01
N LEU A 270 11.64 -19.55 3.24
CA LEU A 270 12.71 -18.69 2.73
C LEU A 270 12.64 -18.62 1.20
N TYR A 271 12.62 -17.40 0.66
CA TYR A 271 12.53 -17.16 -0.77
C TYR A 271 13.66 -16.25 -1.28
N ASP A 272 14.09 -16.46 -2.53
CA ASP A 272 14.98 -15.61 -3.30
C ASP A 272 14.15 -14.81 -4.33
N LEU A 273 13.72 -13.61 -4.00
CA LEU A 273 12.83 -12.81 -4.83
C LEU A 273 13.44 -12.36 -6.17
N GLU A 274 14.75 -12.44 -6.34
CA GLU A 274 15.41 -12.15 -7.61
C GLU A 274 15.18 -13.27 -8.63
N ASN A 275 15.25 -14.52 -8.17
CA ASN A 275 15.11 -15.70 -9.02
C ASN A 275 13.71 -16.33 -8.94
N ASP A 276 12.97 -16.07 -7.87
CA ASP A 276 11.62 -16.56 -7.61
C ASP A 276 10.72 -15.44 -7.09
N PRO A 277 10.34 -14.45 -7.93
CA PRO A 277 9.46 -13.36 -7.52
C PRO A 277 8.05 -13.83 -7.15
N GLY A 278 7.66 -15.03 -7.56
CA GLY A 278 6.38 -15.67 -7.25
C GLY A 278 6.37 -16.43 -5.92
N GLU A 279 7.48 -16.50 -5.19
CA GLU A 279 7.58 -17.19 -3.89
C GLU A 279 7.06 -18.65 -3.95
N THR A 280 7.45 -19.37 -5.00
CA THR A 280 7.00 -20.72 -5.30
C THR A 280 7.89 -21.81 -4.72
N HIS A 281 9.19 -21.51 -4.53
CA HIS A 281 10.19 -22.47 -4.08
C HIS A 281 10.77 -22.10 -2.71
N ASN A 282 10.42 -22.87 -1.68
CA ASN A 282 10.90 -22.67 -0.32
C ASN A 282 12.32 -23.21 -0.12
N LEU A 283 13.28 -22.33 0.00
CA LEU A 283 14.72 -22.61 0.16
C LEU A 283 15.16 -22.88 1.61
N ALA A 284 14.24 -22.96 2.57
CA ALA A 284 14.58 -23.08 4.00
C ALA A 284 15.49 -24.29 4.31
N GLN A 285 15.26 -25.42 3.65
CA GLN A 285 16.08 -26.62 3.80
C GLN A 285 17.39 -26.56 3.01
N GLU A 286 17.40 -25.92 1.85
CA GLU A 286 18.56 -25.83 0.95
C GLU A 286 19.57 -24.77 1.40
N LYS A 287 19.11 -23.73 2.12
CA LYS A 287 19.93 -22.59 2.54
C LYS A 287 19.93 -22.38 4.06
N PRO A 288 20.28 -23.41 4.88
CA PRO A 288 20.12 -23.35 6.33
C PRO A 288 20.95 -22.23 6.99
N LYS A 289 22.15 -21.92 6.48
CA LYS A 289 22.96 -20.82 7.01
C LYS A 289 22.30 -19.45 6.75
N LYS A 290 21.72 -19.24 5.56
CA LYS A 290 21.00 -18.01 5.23
C LYS A 290 19.75 -17.89 6.08
N LEU A 291 18.97 -18.95 6.20
CA LEU A 291 17.79 -19.02 7.06
C LEU A 291 18.12 -18.60 8.50
N GLN A 292 19.18 -19.20 9.07
CA GLN A 292 19.58 -18.93 10.45
C GLN A 292 19.97 -17.44 10.66
N ALA A 293 20.76 -16.86 9.77
CA ALA A 293 21.14 -15.46 9.85
C ALA A 293 19.94 -14.50 9.78
N LEU A 294 18.98 -14.75 8.88
CA LEU A 294 17.79 -13.91 8.76
C LEU A 294 16.83 -14.11 9.95
N LYS A 295 16.77 -15.32 10.51
CA LYS A 295 16.01 -15.61 11.71
C LYS A 295 16.56 -14.86 12.92
N GLU A 296 17.86 -14.77 13.07
CA GLU A 296 18.54 -13.98 14.11
C GLU A 296 18.22 -12.50 13.97
N ASP A 297 18.30 -11.93 12.75
CA ASP A 297 17.89 -10.57 12.46
C ASP A 297 16.43 -10.31 12.86
N MET A 298 15.52 -11.21 12.51
CA MET A 298 14.09 -11.13 12.82
C MET A 298 13.83 -11.16 14.33
N TYR A 299 14.50 -12.05 15.06
CA TYR A 299 14.34 -12.19 16.51
C TYR A 299 14.92 -10.99 17.24
N ALA A 300 16.07 -10.48 16.81
CA ALA A 300 16.65 -9.26 17.37
C ALA A 300 15.72 -8.06 17.14
N TRP A 301 15.10 -7.95 15.97
CA TRP A 301 14.13 -6.90 15.69
C TRP A 301 12.90 -7.00 16.60
N ARG A 302 12.28 -8.18 16.73
CA ARG A 302 11.12 -8.39 17.61
C ARG A 302 11.44 -8.04 19.07
N LYS A 303 12.61 -8.45 19.55
CA LYS A 303 13.06 -8.11 20.91
C LYS A 303 13.20 -6.59 21.11
N ARG A 304 13.78 -5.90 20.12
CA ARG A 304 13.99 -4.45 20.18
C ARG A 304 12.70 -3.65 20.15
N THR A 305 11.70 -4.14 19.42
CA THR A 305 10.40 -3.47 19.21
C THR A 305 9.31 -3.96 20.16
N ASP A 306 9.64 -4.89 21.06
CA ASP A 306 8.67 -5.57 21.94
C ASP A 306 7.45 -6.10 21.16
N SER A 307 7.70 -6.63 19.98
CA SER A 307 6.63 -7.12 19.08
C SER A 307 5.95 -8.36 19.68
N PRO A 308 4.61 -8.34 19.86
CA PRO A 308 3.90 -9.41 20.57
C PRO A 308 3.89 -10.71 19.75
N VAL A 309 4.29 -11.81 20.38
CA VAL A 309 4.17 -13.15 19.81
C VAL A 309 3.12 -13.93 20.59
N PRO A 310 2.10 -14.51 19.95
CA PRO A 310 1.09 -15.31 20.63
C PRO A 310 1.74 -16.44 21.45
N SER A 311 1.48 -16.45 22.77
CA SER A 311 2.06 -17.43 23.70
C SER A 311 1.19 -18.67 23.89
N LYS A 312 -0.08 -18.58 23.47
CA LYS A 312 -1.04 -19.70 23.60
C LYS A 312 -1.49 -20.14 22.21
N ARG A 313 -1.51 -21.44 22.00
CA ARG A 313 -2.02 -22.04 20.76
C ARG A 313 -3.52 -21.74 20.64
N ASN A 314 -3.97 -21.38 19.42
CA ASN A 314 -5.39 -21.24 19.15
C ASN A 314 -6.09 -22.60 19.31
N PRO A 315 -7.05 -22.75 20.24
CA PRO A 315 -7.74 -24.03 20.47
C PRO A 315 -8.59 -24.50 19.28
N LYS A 316 -8.92 -23.58 18.35
CA LYS A 316 -9.65 -23.91 17.12
C LYS A 316 -8.74 -24.26 15.95
N TYR A 317 -7.41 -24.30 16.17
CA TYR A 317 -6.47 -24.66 15.11
C TYR A 317 -6.54 -26.16 14.80
N ILE A 318 -6.79 -26.45 13.54
CA ILE A 318 -6.70 -27.81 13.00
C ILE A 318 -5.48 -27.80 12.07
N PRO A 319 -4.42 -28.59 12.40
CA PRO A 319 -3.26 -28.71 11.52
C PRO A 319 -3.71 -29.15 10.12
N GLN A 320 -3.36 -28.36 9.11
CA GLN A 320 -3.53 -28.82 7.73
C GLN A 320 -2.30 -29.60 7.31
N LYS A 321 -2.50 -30.73 6.64
CA LYS A 321 -1.40 -31.39 5.93
C LYS A 321 -0.90 -30.39 4.89
N ILE A 322 0.34 -29.93 5.06
CA ILE A 322 1.00 -29.06 4.08
C ILE A 322 1.10 -29.90 2.81
N SER A 323 0.36 -29.53 1.78
CA SER A 323 0.58 -30.08 0.44
C SER A 323 1.96 -29.55 0.01
N THR A 324 2.94 -30.42 0.07
CA THR A 324 4.23 -30.21 -0.61
C THR A 324 3.97 -30.27 -2.12
N ARG A 325 3.59 -29.16 -2.71
CA ARG A 325 3.66 -28.93 -4.14
C ARG A 325 4.63 -27.82 -4.41
#